data_dc4428ece3c01bc929764116572666de
#
_entry.id   dc4428ece3c01bc929764116572666de
#
_cell.length_a   1.000
_cell.length_b   1.000
_cell.length_c   1.000
_cell.angle_alpha   90.00
_cell.angle_beta   90.00
_cell.angle_gamma   90.00
#
_symmetry.space_group_name_H-M   'P 1'
#
loop_
_entity.id
_entity.type
_entity.pdbx_description
1 polymer ?
#
loop_
_entity_poly.entity_id
_entity_poly.type
_entity_poly.pdbx_seq_one_letter_code
_entity_poly.pdbx_strand_id
1 'polypeptide(L)'
;MRKTILTLRARTALAGLRQNERGTTILEFGLIAPSLIIMLLGALDFGHTLYMQSVLQGAVQKAARDGTLQQTAGTDDTARNTIDTIVRNQVKTLHKQATVTISRRFYRTFTDAAAAAAETFTDTDHDGICNHGEPFDDRNNNGVRDTDGADSADHAGARDNVVYTVSLSYPRMFPIDKLIGGNGTTKLTATTVLANQPFGNQAAYGAASVGHCT
;
A
#
# COMPACT_ATOMS: atom_id res chain seq x y z
N MET A 1 27.77 -40.99 62.79
CA MET A 1 28.64 -39.86 62.39
C MET A 1 28.61 -39.47 60.95
N ARG A 2 28.50 -40.34 59.95
CA ARG A 2 28.51 -39.98 58.47
C ARG A 2 27.32 -39.14 58.03
N LYS A 3 26.13 -39.32 58.56
CA LYS A 3 24.90 -38.58 58.17
C LYS A 3 24.93 -37.08 58.60
N THR A 4 25.54 -36.79 59.76
CA THR A 4 25.62 -35.43 60.27
C THR A 4 26.60 -34.55 59.48
N ILE A 5 27.65 -35.11 58.92
CA ILE A 5 28.63 -34.38 58.11
C ILE A 5 28.06 -34.01 56.71
N LEU A 6 27.23 -34.87 56.15
CA LEU A 6 26.58 -34.61 54.85
C LEU A 6 25.56 -33.45 54.96
N THR A 7 24.78 -33.38 56.04
CA THR A 7 23.80 -32.30 56.25
C THR A 7 24.46 -30.96 56.53
N LEU A 8 25.64 -30.97 57.20
CA LEU A 8 26.41 -29.74 57.48
C LEU A 8 27.03 -29.18 56.17
N ARG A 9 27.57 -30.04 55.31
CA ARG A 9 28.12 -29.61 54.01
C ARG A 9 27.04 -29.08 53.03
N ALA A 10 25.87 -29.68 53.07
CA ALA A 10 24.73 -29.18 52.26
C ALA A 10 24.25 -27.80 52.71
N ARG A 11 24.22 -27.56 54.03
CA ARG A 11 23.83 -26.27 54.60
C ARG A 11 24.83 -25.17 54.35
N THR A 12 26.13 -25.45 54.37
CA THR A 12 27.20 -24.47 54.04
C THR A 12 27.24 -24.19 52.54
N ALA A 13 26.98 -25.18 51.68
CA ALA A 13 26.85 -24.94 50.25
C ALA A 13 25.62 -24.06 49.88
N LEU A 14 24.49 -24.33 50.49
CA LEU A 14 23.29 -23.49 50.33
C LEU A 14 23.44 -22.08 50.90
N ALA A 15 24.17 -21.89 51.99
CA ALA A 15 24.45 -20.58 52.56
C ALA A 15 25.41 -19.77 51.64
N GLY A 16 26.37 -20.45 50.99
CA GLY A 16 27.27 -19.83 50.00
C GLY A 16 26.55 -19.40 48.73
N LEU A 17 25.53 -20.17 48.29
CA LEU A 17 24.69 -19.78 47.15
C LEU A 17 23.82 -18.56 47.45
N ARG A 18 23.38 -18.39 48.68
CA ARG A 18 22.53 -17.26 49.12
C ARG A 18 23.30 -15.95 49.24
N GLN A 19 24.61 -15.98 49.39
CA GLN A 19 25.48 -14.81 49.48
C GLN A 19 26.20 -14.50 48.17
N ASN A 20 26.01 -15.31 47.11
CA ASN A 20 26.68 -15.12 45.87
C ASN A 20 25.81 -14.29 44.92
N GLU A 21 26.01 -12.97 44.91
CA GLU A 21 25.28 -12.00 44.07
C GLU A 21 25.75 -12.00 42.60
N ARG A 22 26.79 -12.81 42.23
CA ARG A 22 27.34 -12.85 40.89
C ARG A 22 26.33 -13.33 39.82
N GLY A 23 25.24 -14.00 40.21
CA GLY A 23 24.19 -14.42 39.29
C GLY A 23 23.07 -13.40 39.09
N THR A 24 22.96 -12.38 39.93
CA THR A 24 21.85 -11.43 39.95
C THR A 24 21.81 -10.60 38.66
N THR A 25 22.96 -10.13 38.20
CA THR A 25 23.08 -9.34 36.96
C THR A 25 22.64 -10.12 35.70
N ILE A 26 22.94 -11.43 35.65
CA ILE A 26 22.52 -12.29 34.54
C ILE A 26 21.00 -12.47 34.56
N LEU A 27 20.43 -12.60 35.74
CA LEU A 27 18.99 -12.78 35.94
C LEU A 27 18.23 -11.47 35.62
N GLU A 28 18.74 -10.31 36.04
CA GLU A 28 18.23 -9.00 35.68
C GLU A 28 18.27 -8.78 34.16
N PHE A 29 19.44 -9.06 33.54
CA PHE A 29 19.58 -8.95 32.10
C PHE A 29 18.63 -9.93 31.38
N GLY A 30 18.52 -11.18 31.86
CA GLY A 30 17.60 -12.18 31.28
C GLY A 30 16.12 -11.77 31.33
N LEU A 31 15.72 -10.94 32.32
CA LEU A 31 14.37 -10.41 32.42
C LEU A 31 14.13 -9.24 31.44
N ILE A 32 15.13 -8.38 31.24
CA ILE A 32 15.00 -7.19 30.40
C ILE A 32 15.28 -7.49 28.93
N ALA A 33 16.19 -8.42 28.62
CA ALA A 33 16.62 -8.72 27.28
C ALA A 33 15.48 -9.07 26.30
N PRO A 34 14.47 -9.89 26.65
CA PRO A 34 13.40 -10.23 25.72
C PRO A 34 12.59 -8.98 25.30
N SER A 35 12.26 -8.11 26.23
CA SER A 35 11.51 -6.87 25.95
C SER A 35 12.32 -5.91 25.09
N LEU A 36 13.63 -5.78 25.38
CA LEU A 36 14.56 -4.96 24.61
C LEU A 36 14.70 -5.48 23.15
N ILE A 37 14.87 -6.79 22.99
CA ILE A 37 14.96 -7.42 21.66
C ILE A 37 13.70 -7.20 20.85
N ILE A 38 12.53 -7.40 21.42
CA ILE A 38 11.24 -7.16 20.72
C ILE A 38 11.12 -5.70 20.31
N MET A 39 11.51 -4.76 21.18
CA MET A 39 11.51 -3.33 20.86
C MET A 39 12.46 -2.99 19.71
N LEU A 40 13.68 -3.53 19.72
CA LEU A 40 14.66 -3.31 18.65
C LEU A 40 14.19 -3.88 17.32
N LEU A 41 13.67 -5.12 17.31
CA LEU A 41 13.16 -5.74 16.11
C LEU A 41 11.94 -4.99 15.56
N GLY A 42 11.05 -4.49 16.45
CA GLY A 42 9.93 -3.63 16.06
C GLY A 42 10.38 -2.32 15.43
N ALA A 43 11.39 -1.67 16.00
CA ALA A 43 11.95 -0.45 15.47
C ALA A 43 12.59 -0.66 14.07
N LEU A 44 13.31 -1.77 13.88
CA LEU A 44 13.88 -2.15 12.58
C LEU A 44 12.79 -2.43 11.53
N ASP A 45 11.74 -3.17 11.87
CA ASP A 45 10.62 -3.46 10.96
C ASP A 45 9.87 -2.17 10.57
N PHE A 46 9.65 -1.28 11.53
CA PHE A 46 9.06 0.03 11.28
C PHE A 46 9.95 0.90 10.36
N GLY A 47 11.25 0.98 10.64
CA GLY A 47 12.21 1.70 9.80
C GLY A 47 12.26 1.15 8.38
N HIS A 48 12.23 -0.18 8.21
CA HIS A 48 12.14 -0.82 6.90
C HIS A 48 10.84 -0.45 6.17
N THR A 49 9.71 -0.42 6.87
CA THR A 49 8.41 -0.03 6.32
C THR A 49 8.42 1.41 5.81
N LEU A 50 8.97 2.36 6.58
CA LEU A 50 9.12 3.76 6.17
C LEU A 50 10.05 3.89 4.96
N TYR A 51 11.14 3.14 4.93
CA TYR A 51 12.04 3.10 3.77
C TYR A 51 11.33 2.61 2.51
N MET A 52 10.59 1.51 2.60
CA MET A 52 9.80 0.97 1.48
C MET A 52 8.73 1.96 1.01
N GLN A 53 8.08 2.68 1.93
CA GLN A 53 7.11 3.73 1.59
C GLN A 53 7.77 4.88 0.81
N SER A 54 8.95 5.33 1.23
CA SER A 54 9.68 6.39 0.54
C SER A 54 10.11 5.99 -0.86
N VAL A 55 10.58 4.76 -1.03
CA VAL A 55 10.97 4.23 -2.35
C VAL A 55 9.75 4.07 -3.26
N LEU A 56 8.63 3.56 -2.72
CA LEU A 56 7.40 3.43 -3.47
C LEU A 56 6.91 4.80 -3.96
N GLN A 57 6.90 5.82 -3.11
CA GLN A 57 6.52 7.19 -3.48
C GLN A 57 7.46 7.75 -4.56
N GLY A 58 8.77 7.56 -4.42
CA GLY A 58 9.74 7.96 -5.45
C GLY A 58 9.55 7.25 -6.78
N ALA A 59 9.26 5.94 -6.75
CA ALA A 59 8.98 5.16 -7.95
C ALA A 59 7.72 5.65 -8.67
N VAL A 60 6.66 5.92 -7.92
CA VAL A 60 5.38 6.41 -8.44
C VAL A 60 5.54 7.81 -9.03
N GLN A 61 6.25 8.72 -8.36
CA GLN A 61 6.52 10.07 -8.91
C GLN A 61 7.37 10.03 -10.17
N LYS A 62 8.38 9.14 -10.22
CA LYS A 62 9.19 8.96 -11.42
C LYS A 62 8.35 8.39 -12.57
N ALA A 63 7.58 7.35 -12.32
CA ALA A 63 6.67 6.75 -13.29
C ALA A 63 5.65 7.77 -13.84
N ALA A 64 5.16 8.63 -12.95
CA ALA A 64 4.31 9.75 -13.28
C ALA A 64 4.94 10.67 -14.32
N ARG A 65 6.14 11.12 -14.04
CA ARG A 65 6.88 12.02 -14.92
C ARG A 65 7.20 11.35 -16.25
N ASP A 66 7.70 10.12 -16.21
CA ASP A 66 8.02 9.37 -17.43
C ASP A 66 6.76 9.10 -18.27
N GLY A 67 5.61 8.83 -17.60
CA GLY A 67 4.31 8.65 -18.25
C GLY A 67 3.81 9.85 -19.01
N THR A 68 3.98 11.05 -18.46
CA THR A 68 3.59 12.29 -19.17
C THR A 68 4.43 12.58 -20.39
N LEU A 69 5.69 12.12 -20.41
CA LEU A 69 6.60 12.30 -21.53
C LEU A 69 6.43 11.24 -22.63
N GLN A 70 6.11 9.99 -22.26
CA GLN A 70 5.98 8.88 -23.20
C GLN A 70 4.60 8.76 -23.86
N GLN A 71 3.60 9.44 -23.34
CA GLN A 71 2.25 9.46 -23.92
C GLN A 71 2.16 10.20 -25.26
N THR A 72 3.31 10.60 -25.80
CA THR A 72 3.48 11.24 -27.11
C THR A 72 3.05 10.36 -28.29
N ALA A 73 2.83 9.06 -28.09
CA ALA A 73 2.60 8.10 -29.17
C ALA A 73 1.21 7.44 -29.17
N GLY A 74 0.18 8.10 -28.61
CA GLY A 74 -1.20 7.58 -28.72
C GLY A 74 -1.42 6.30 -27.90
N THR A 75 -2.63 5.89 -27.74
CA THR A 75 -3.26 4.63 -27.31
C THR A 75 -2.38 3.37 -27.08
N ASP A 76 -1.09 3.51 -26.82
CA ASP A 76 -0.16 2.40 -26.81
C ASP A 76 -0.06 1.77 -25.41
N ASP A 77 -0.73 0.65 -25.23
CA ASP A 77 -0.61 -0.22 -24.04
C ASP A 77 0.85 -0.59 -23.77
N THR A 78 1.72 -0.55 -24.78
CA THR A 78 3.14 -0.84 -24.66
C THR A 78 3.85 0.18 -23.77
N ALA A 79 3.57 1.47 -23.94
CA ALA A 79 4.17 2.53 -23.11
C ALA A 79 3.71 2.42 -21.64
N ARG A 80 2.41 2.14 -21.41
CA ARG A 80 1.85 1.92 -20.07
C ARG A 80 2.47 0.71 -19.38
N ASN A 81 2.57 -0.40 -20.10
CA ASN A 81 3.18 -1.64 -19.61
C ASN A 81 4.67 -1.46 -19.31
N THR A 82 5.37 -0.62 -20.07
CA THR A 82 6.78 -0.29 -19.82
C THR A 82 6.93 0.46 -18.49
N ILE A 83 6.09 1.47 -18.24
CA ILE A 83 6.09 2.22 -16.97
C ILE A 83 5.78 1.31 -15.79
N ASP A 84 4.76 0.46 -15.91
CA ASP A 84 4.39 -0.49 -14.87
C ASP A 84 5.51 -1.49 -14.58
N THR A 85 6.20 -1.93 -15.62
CA THR A 85 7.34 -2.83 -15.48
C THR A 85 8.49 -2.16 -14.75
N ILE A 86 8.78 -0.88 -15.04
CA ILE A 86 9.82 -0.11 -14.33
C ILE A 86 9.48 -0.02 -12.83
N VAL A 87 8.23 0.36 -12.49
CA VAL A 87 7.78 0.45 -11.09
C VAL A 87 7.86 -0.91 -10.40
N ARG A 88 7.35 -1.97 -11.03
CA ARG A 88 7.41 -3.34 -10.49
C ARG A 88 8.85 -3.79 -10.26
N ASN A 89 9.75 -3.53 -11.20
CA ASN A 89 11.15 -3.93 -11.09
C ASN A 89 11.86 -3.16 -9.97
N GLN A 90 11.61 -1.85 -9.84
CA GLN A 90 12.19 -1.04 -8.77
C GLN A 90 11.79 -1.55 -7.40
N VAL A 91 10.51 -1.87 -7.19
CA VAL A 91 10.02 -2.43 -5.93
C VAL A 91 10.56 -3.85 -5.69
N LYS A 92 10.57 -4.72 -6.71
CA LYS A 92 11.07 -6.09 -6.59
C LYS A 92 12.57 -6.19 -6.34
N THR A 93 13.34 -5.17 -6.71
CA THR A 93 14.76 -5.10 -6.36
C THR A 93 14.96 -5.01 -4.85
N LEU A 94 14.05 -4.35 -4.14
CA LEU A 94 14.10 -4.21 -2.68
C LEU A 94 13.50 -5.42 -1.97
N HIS A 95 12.39 -5.95 -2.50
CA HIS A 95 11.72 -7.11 -1.90
C HIS A 95 11.18 -8.04 -2.99
N LYS A 96 11.89 -9.17 -3.20
CA LYS A 96 11.58 -10.13 -4.28
C LYS A 96 10.16 -10.74 -4.20
N GLN A 97 9.62 -10.90 -2.99
CA GLN A 97 8.29 -11.48 -2.74
C GLN A 97 7.17 -10.44 -2.72
N ALA A 98 7.48 -9.19 -3.08
CA ALA A 98 6.48 -8.14 -3.11
C ALA A 98 5.47 -8.34 -4.24
N THR A 99 4.19 -8.27 -3.90
CA THR A 99 3.09 -8.22 -4.85
C THR A 99 2.75 -6.75 -5.11
N VAL A 100 2.82 -6.34 -6.37
CA VAL A 100 2.55 -4.98 -6.81
C VAL A 100 1.28 -4.97 -7.64
N THR A 101 0.26 -4.26 -7.17
CA THR A 101 -0.99 -4.00 -7.90
C THR A 101 -1.00 -2.54 -8.32
N ILE A 102 -1.27 -2.30 -9.58
CA ILE A 102 -1.32 -0.97 -10.17
C ILE A 102 -2.73 -0.75 -10.68
N SER A 103 -3.32 0.39 -10.33
CA SER A 103 -4.61 0.83 -10.87
C SER A 103 -4.50 2.26 -11.40
N ARG A 104 -5.28 2.54 -12.43
CA ARG A 104 -5.44 3.86 -13.01
C ARG A 104 -6.91 4.21 -13.00
N ARG A 105 -7.22 5.45 -12.64
CA ARG A 105 -8.55 6.03 -12.73
C ARG A 105 -8.46 7.34 -13.48
N PHE A 106 -9.41 7.59 -14.34
CA PHE A 106 -9.44 8.76 -15.21
C PHE A 106 -10.54 9.72 -14.77
N TYR A 107 -10.23 11.00 -14.76
CA TYR A 107 -11.17 12.05 -14.38
C TYR A 107 -11.01 13.25 -15.31
N ARG A 108 -12.11 13.93 -15.62
CA ARG A 108 -12.06 15.11 -16.47
C ARG A 108 -11.39 16.31 -15.81
N THR A 109 -11.58 16.46 -14.51
CA THR A 109 -11.01 17.57 -13.75
C THR A 109 -10.11 17.09 -12.62
N PHE A 110 -9.17 17.93 -12.23
CA PHE A 110 -8.34 17.66 -11.06
C PHE A 110 -9.17 17.62 -9.78
N THR A 111 -10.23 18.41 -9.69
CA THR A 111 -11.13 18.42 -8.53
C THR A 111 -11.86 17.09 -8.39
N ASP A 112 -12.36 16.52 -9.49
CA ASP A 112 -13.00 15.22 -9.49
C ASP A 112 -12.00 14.12 -9.11
N ALA A 113 -10.77 14.20 -9.63
CA ALA A 113 -9.69 13.29 -9.28
C ALA A 113 -9.31 13.35 -7.80
N ALA A 114 -9.25 14.54 -7.22
CA ALA A 114 -8.93 14.73 -5.80
C ALA A 114 -10.05 14.25 -4.87
N ALA A 115 -11.30 14.32 -5.34
CA ALA A 115 -12.48 13.89 -4.59
C ALA A 115 -12.84 12.41 -4.82
N ALA A 116 -12.17 11.70 -5.75
CA ALA A 116 -12.59 10.39 -6.26
C ALA A 116 -14.09 10.42 -6.63
N ALA A 117 -14.49 11.45 -7.41
CA ALA A 117 -15.89 11.78 -7.63
C ALA A 117 -16.58 10.69 -8.46
N ALA A 118 -17.69 10.16 -7.93
CA ALA A 118 -18.59 9.29 -8.66
C ALA A 118 -19.36 10.07 -9.75
N GLU A 119 -19.83 9.36 -10.75
CA GLU A 119 -20.79 9.90 -11.71
C GLU A 119 -22.12 10.17 -11.01
N THR A 120 -22.65 11.37 -11.23
CA THR A 120 -23.92 11.79 -10.62
C THR A 120 -25.10 11.11 -11.31
N PHE A 121 -26.10 10.71 -10.54
CA PHE A 121 -27.36 10.15 -11.07
C PHE A 121 -28.56 10.86 -10.48
N THR A 122 -29.69 10.73 -11.14
CA THR A 122 -30.97 11.27 -10.67
C THR A 122 -31.74 10.15 -10.01
N ASP A 123 -31.76 10.16 -8.69
CA ASP A 123 -32.50 9.22 -7.86
C ASP A 123 -34.00 9.56 -7.92
N THR A 124 -34.77 8.81 -8.69
CA THR A 124 -36.19 9.06 -8.95
C THR A 124 -37.12 8.42 -7.91
N ASP A 125 -36.69 7.31 -7.32
CA ASP A 125 -37.43 6.61 -6.27
C ASP A 125 -36.94 6.87 -4.85
N HIS A 126 -35.84 7.65 -4.71
CA HIS A 126 -35.25 8.11 -3.45
C HIS A 126 -34.73 6.97 -2.57
N ASP A 127 -34.22 5.90 -3.17
CA ASP A 127 -33.60 4.78 -2.47
C ASP A 127 -32.09 4.92 -2.31
N GLY A 128 -31.45 5.92 -2.94
CA GLY A 128 -30.02 6.19 -2.89
C GLY A 128 -29.16 5.25 -3.75
N ILE A 129 -29.78 4.40 -4.56
CA ILE A 129 -29.12 3.40 -5.40
C ILE A 129 -29.46 3.68 -6.87
N CYS A 130 -28.45 3.69 -7.72
CA CYS A 130 -28.67 3.81 -9.16
C CYS A 130 -29.20 2.48 -9.71
N ASN A 131 -30.51 2.43 -9.99
CA ASN A 131 -31.23 1.24 -10.46
C ASN A 131 -32.43 1.63 -11.33
N HIS A 132 -33.24 0.66 -11.75
CA HIS A 132 -34.53 0.84 -12.41
C HIS A 132 -34.53 1.79 -13.61
N GLY A 133 -33.43 1.94 -14.32
CA GLY A 133 -33.35 2.80 -15.50
C GLY A 133 -33.16 4.28 -15.19
N GLU A 134 -32.77 4.63 -13.97
CA GLU A 134 -32.49 6.01 -13.58
C GLU A 134 -31.36 6.61 -14.41
N PRO A 135 -31.50 7.89 -14.83
CA PRO A 135 -30.47 8.53 -15.65
C PRO A 135 -29.26 8.93 -14.81
N PHE A 136 -28.06 8.72 -15.37
CA PHE A 136 -26.81 9.19 -14.81
C PHE A 136 -25.97 9.93 -15.84
N ASP A 137 -25.05 10.79 -15.37
CA ASP A 137 -24.12 11.57 -16.17
C ASP A 137 -22.92 10.69 -16.55
N ASP A 138 -23.03 9.97 -17.68
CA ASP A 138 -21.97 9.12 -18.21
C ASP A 138 -20.86 9.99 -18.82
N ARG A 139 -19.86 10.31 -18.01
CA ARG A 139 -18.79 11.25 -18.37
C ARG A 139 -17.77 10.68 -19.34
N ASN A 140 -17.59 9.37 -19.32
CA ASN A 140 -16.63 8.67 -20.18
C ASN A 140 -17.29 7.93 -21.36
N ASN A 141 -18.61 7.95 -21.45
CA ASN A 141 -19.43 7.29 -22.48
C ASN A 141 -19.21 5.77 -22.55
N ASN A 142 -19.03 5.12 -21.40
CA ASN A 142 -18.88 3.66 -21.31
C ASN A 142 -20.22 2.91 -21.08
N GLY A 143 -21.30 3.64 -20.79
CA GLY A 143 -22.63 3.08 -20.54
C GLY A 143 -22.81 2.47 -19.15
N VAL A 144 -21.84 2.58 -18.27
CA VAL A 144 -21.85 2.05 -16.90
C VAL A 144 -21.60 3.19 -15.93
N ARG A 145 -22.40 3.28 -14.86
CA ARG A 145 -22.18 4.30 -13.84
C ARG A 145 -20.94 3.98 -13.02
N ASP A 146 -19.95 4.87 -13.07
CA ASP A 146 -18.74 4.78 -12.30
C ASP A 146 -18.90 5.41 -10.92
N THR A 147 -18.59 4.65 -9.87
CA THR A 147 -18.64 5.12 -8.47
C THR A 147 -17.32 5.76 -8.04
N ASP A 148 -16.26 5.67 -8.85
CA ASP A 148 -14.91 6.17 -8.55
C ASP A 148 -14.14 6.39 -9.87
N GLY A 149 -14.48 7.42 -10.63
CA GLY A 149 -13.83 7.75 -11.90
C GLY A 149 -13.95 6.65 -12.96
N ALA A 150 -13.47 6.90 -14.16
CA ALA A 150 -13.44 5.93 -15.24
C ALA A 150 -12.46 4.80 -14.98
N ASP A 151 -12.79 3.58 -15.38
CA ASP A 151 -11.94 2.41 -15.18
C ASP A 151 -10.67 2.44 -16.05
N SER A 152 -9.69 1.65 -15.65
CA SER A 152 -8.39 1.49 -16.33
C SER A 152 -8.47 0.89 -17.74
N ALA A 153 -9.62 0.32 -18.11
CA ALA A 153 -9.88 -0.17 -19.46
C ALA A 153 -10.10 0.95 -20.47
N ASP A 154 -10.53 2.12 -20.01
CA ASP A 154 -10.78 3.27 -20.85
C ASP A 154 -9.50 4.07 -21.09
N HIS A 155 -9.42 4.65 -22.27
CA HIS A 155 -8.28 5.48 -22.66
C HIS A 155 -8.52 6.91 -22.16
N ALA A 156 -7.61 7.43 -21.33
CA ALA A 156 -7.64 8.84 -20.96
C ALA A 156 -7.59 9.72 -22.22
N GLY A 157 -8.54 10.63 -22.32
CA GLY A 157 -8.57 11.64 -23.37
C GLY A 157 -7.48 12.72 -23.17
N ALA A 158 -7.38 13.62 -24.15
CA ALA A 158 -6.54 14.80 -24.04
C ALA A 158 -7.03 15.67 -22.86
N ARG A 159 -6.12 16.08 -21.97
CA ARG A 159 -6.38 16.92 -20.78
C ARG A 159 -7.03 16.20 -19.60
N ASP A 160 -7.23 14.91 -19.65
CA ASP A 160 -7.73 14.19 -18.49
C ASP A 160 -6.69 14.08 -17.38
N ASN A 161 -7.20 13.95 -16.17
CA ASN A 161 -6.40 13.71 -14.99
C ASN A 161 -6.43 12.22 -14.65
N VAL A 162 -5.26 11.61 -14.59
CA VAL A 162 -5.10 10.19 -14.28
C VAL A 162 -4.65 10.06 -12.84
N VAL A 163 -5.43 9.39 -12.01
CA VAL A 163 -5.01 8.95 -10.69
C VAL A 163 -4.31 7.61 -10.84
N TYR A 164 -3.00 7.61 -10.65
CA TYR A 164 -2.15 6.44 -10.71
C TYR A 164 -1.87 5.94 -9.29
N THR A 165 -2.40 4.78 -8.96
CA THR A 165 -2.29 4.18 -7.63
C THR A 165 -1.51 2.87 -7.70
N VAL A 166 -0.48 2.76 -6.88
CA VAL A 166 0.33 1.56 -6.74
C VAL A 166 0.18 1.05 -5.32
N SER A 167 -0.34 -0.16 -5.20
CA SER A 167 -0.46 -0.89 -3.94
C SER A 167 0.59 -2.00 -3.88
N LEU A 168 1.33 -2.03 -2.79
CA LEU A 168 2.39 -2.97 -2.50
C LEU A 168 2.02 -3.82 -1.30
N SER A 169 2.12 -5.15 -1.42
CA SER A 169 1.97 -6.09 -0.30
C SER A 169 3.19 -6.99 -0.23
N TYR A 170 3.81 -7.08 0.94
CA TYR A 170 4.99 -7.93 1.17
C TYR A 170 5.03 -8.49 2.59
N PRO A 171 5.68 -9.65 2.82
CA PRO A 171 5.86 -10.20 4.16
C PRO A 171 6.82 -9.30 4.97
N ARG A 172 6.51 -9.12 6.24
CA ARG A 172 7.37 -8.36 7.16
C ARG A 172 8.71 -9.05 7.34
N MET A 173 9.76 -8.25 7.51
CA MET A 173 11.11 -8.76 7.80
C MET A 173 11.13 -9.48 9.16
N PHE A 174 10.47 -8.88 10.16
CA PHE A 174 10.31 -9.45 11.50
C PHE A 174 8.82 -9.52 11.82
N PRO A 175 8.12 -10.65 11.59
CA PRO A 175 6.67 -10.76 11.76
C PRO A 175 6.27 -10.84 13.24
N ILE A 176 6.65 -9.82 14.04
CA ILE A 176 6.34 -9.73 15.49
C ILE A 176 4.83 -9.60 15.71
N ASP A 177 4.12 -9.03 14.74
CA ASP A 177 2.67 -8.91 14.74
C ASP A 177 1.97 -10.28 14.85
N LYS A 178 2.61 -11.37 14.40
CA LYS A 178 2.08 -12.74 14.59
C LYS A 178 1.96 -13.15 16.06
N LEU A 179 2.76 -12.54 16.95
CA LEU A 179 2.67 -12.78 18.39
C LEU A 179 1.35 -12.26 18.98
N ILE A 180 0.73 -11.29 18.31
CA ILE A 180 -0.54 -10.66 18.71
C ILE A 180 -1.68 -10.94 17.71
N GLY A 181 -1.54 -12.00 16.89
CA GLY A 181 -2.58 -12.41 15.93
C GLY A 181 -2.55 -11.71 14.58
N GLY A 182 -1.48 -11.00 14.24
CA GLY A 182 -1.29 -10.40 12.93
C GLY A 182 -0.98 -11.41 11.84
N ASN A 183 -1.11 -11.01 10.57
CA ASN A 183 -0.89 -11.86 9.40
C ASN A 183 0.56 -11.89 8.90
N GLY A 184 1.45 -11.08 9.48
CA GLY A 184 2.85 -10.97 9.08
C GLY A 184 3.09 -10.30 7.73
N THR A 185 2.11 -9.54 7.20
CA THR A 185 2.24 -8.82 5.93
C THR A 185 2.05 -7.32 6.13
N THR A 186 2.76 -6.54 5.32
CA THR A 186 2.60 -5.08 5.27
C THR A 186 1.99 -4.69 3.93
N LYS A 187 1.05 -3.76 3.95
CA LYS A 187 0.47 -3.14 2.76
C LYS A 187 0.83 -1.67 2.74
N LEU A 188 1.34 -1.21 1.62
CA LEU A 188 1.66 0.19 1.36
C LEU A 188 0.95 0.64 0.09
N THR A 189 0.55 1.89 0.05
CA THR A 189 -0.08 2.48 -1.13
C THR A 189 0.55 3.84 -1.40
N ALA A 190 0.84 4.10 -2.65
CA ALA A 190 1.24 5.43 -3.13
C ALA A 190 0.37 5.81 -4.31
N THR A 191 -0.08 7.05 -4.30
CA THR A 191 -0.97 7.61 -5.34
C THR A 191 -0.37 8.90 -5.85
N THR A 192 -0.50 9.13 -7.15
CA THR A 192 -0.15 10.39 -7.79
C THR A 192 -1.19 10.74 -8.84
N VAL A 193 -1.37 12.03 -9.09
CA VAL A 193 -2.26 12.53 -10.13
C VAL A 193 -1.41 13.08 -11.27
N LEU A 194 -1.73 12.65 -12.47
CA LEU A 194 -1.09 13.04 -13.72
C LEU A 194 -2.10 13.82 -14.57
N ALA A 195 -1.70 14.98 -15.07
CA ALA A 195 -2.45 15.65 -16.12
C ALA A 195 -1.95 15.16 -17.48
N ASN A 196 -2.83 14.58 -18.27
CA ASN A 196 -2.49 14.13 -19.60
C ASN A 196 -2.21 15.33 -20.53
N GLN A 197 -1.07 15.34 -21.20
CA GLN A 197 -0.71 16.42 -22.12
C GLN A 197 -1.56 16.30 -23.39
N PRO A 198 -2.13 17.40 -23.90
CA PRO A 198 -2.87 17.36 -25.16
C PRO A 198 -1.90 17.23 -26.33
N PHE A 199 -1.94 16.09 -27.04
CA PHE A 199 -1.25 15.91 -28.31
C PHE A 199 -2.23 16.08 -29.48
N GLY A 200 -1.75 16.65 -30.59
CA GLY A 200 -2.57 17.06 -31.71
C GLY A 200 -3.42 15.99 -32.40
N ASN A 201 -3.16 14.71 -32.13
CA ASN A 201 -3.90 13.58 -32.69
C ASN A 201 -4.76 12.83 -31.66
N GLN A 202 -4.86 13.32 -30.43
CA GLN A 202 -5.66 12.68 -29.41
C GLN A 202 -7.10 13.21 -29.47
N ALA A 203 -8.06 12.30 -29.66
CA ALA A 203 -9.46 12.67 -29.62
C ALA A 203 -9.83 13.26 -28.25
N ALA A 204 -10.49 14.42 -28.26
CA ALA A 204 -11.14 14.89 -27.05
C ALA A 204 -12.32 13.96 -26.72
N TYR A 205 -12.61 13.74 -25.46
CA TYR A 205 -13.88 13.12 -25.07
C TYR A 205 -15.04 13.88 -25.70
N GLY A 206 -16.01 13.17 -26.20
CA GLY A 206 -17.30 13.73 -26.56
C GLY A 206 -17.95 14.42 -25.33
N ALA A 207 -19.02 15.18 -25.56
CA ALA A 207 -19.86 15.64 -24.47
C ALA A 207 -20.31 14.42 -23.65
N ALA A 208 -20.46 14.58 -22.33
CA ALA A 208 -21.03 13.53 -21.49
C ALA A 208 -22.39 13.09 -22.05
N SER A 209 -22.64 11.81 -22.11
CA SER A 209 -23.93 11.26 -22.49
C SER A 209 -24.77 10.98 -21.25
N VAL A 210 -26.07 10.73 -21.47
CA VAL A 210 -26.93 10.24 -20.39
C VAL A 210 -26.96 8.73 -20.48
N GLY A 211 -26.40 8.06 -19.48
CA GLY A 211 -26.53 6.62 -19.27
C GLY A 211 -27.79 6.29 -18.45
N HIS A 212 -28.14 5.01 -18.40
CA HIS A 212 -29.23 4.52 -17.57
C HIS A 212 -28.78 3.37 -16.69
N CYS A 213 -29.12 3.46 -15.39
CA CYS A 213 -28.79 2.45 -14.39
C CYS A 213 -29.54 1.14 -14.68
N THR A 214 -28.89 0.00 -14.47
CA THR A 214 -29.45 -1.34 -14.71
C THR A 214 -29.91 -2.02 -13.43
#